data_86c6d2f96fce885719ee37402a9b3aab
#
_entry.id   86c6d2f96fce885719ee37402a9b3aab
#
_cell.length_a   1.000
_cell.length_b   1.000
_cell.length_c   1.000
_cell.angle_alpha   90.00
_cell.angle_beta   90.00
_cell.angle_gamma   90.00
#
_symmetry.space_group_name_H-M   'P 1'
#
loop_
_entity.id
_entity.type
_entity.pdbx_description
1 polymer ?
#
loop_
_entity_poly.entity_id
_entity_poly.type
_entity_poly.pdbx_seq_one_letter_code
_entity_poly.pdbx_strand_id
1 'polypeptide(L)'
;MVNQKMRNLRSSISSNTVHFIEGANLLTVRRDHIIEDSRETFCSFNNKKELKILFEGENKSAATDAGGLSKEWFTIISQEILKPENKLFNQCDADEISYFISEDNEEEKDRDEKFFFVGLFMAKALFDKIPVNLCLSKAIYKHILSDHGMELDEMIEFDRPLYNSLKYINDHNIDDGSCGDMYFTHLRKSGVEEELTMGGKEIKVTEANKYQFI
;
A
#
# COMPACT_ATOMS: atom_id res chain seq x y z
N MET A 1 7.10 22.16 4.59
CA MET A 1 6.55 21.72 3.28
C MET A 1 5.34 20.78 3.42
N VAL A 2 5.41 19.71 4.22
CA VAL A 2 4.29 18.77 4.43
C VAL A 2 2.99 19.46 4.87
N ASN A 3 3.05 20.39 5.83
CA ASN A 3 1.88 21.12 6.31
C ASN A 3 1.19 22.00 5.25
N GLN A 4 1.94 22.48 4.25
CA GLN A 4 1.36 23.27 3.16
C GLN A 4 0.65 22.36 2.14
N LYS A 5 1.27 21.21 1.78
CA LYS A 5 0.63 20.21 0.91
C LYS A 5 -0.64 19.65 1.54
N MET A 6 -0.63 19.34 2.85
CA MET A 6 -1.82 18.89 3.58
C MET A 6 -2.93 19.95 3.67
N ARG A 7 -2.57 21.24 3.83
CA ARG A 7 -3.55 22.34 3.77
C ARG A 7 -4.13 22.48 2.39
N ASN A 8 -3.32 22.41 1.34
CA ASN A 8 -3.78 22.49 -0.05
C ASN A 8 -4.69 21.30 -0.42
N LEU A 9 -4.32 20.07 0.03
CA LEU A 9 -5.15 18.89 -0.14
C LEU A 9 -6.50 19.07 0.57
N ARG A 10 -6.49 19.53 1.83
CA ARG A 10 -7.72 19.79 2.59
C ARG A 10 -8.59 20.87 1.97
N SER A 11 -8.01 21.96 1.44
CA SER A 11 -8.76 23.00 0.75
C SER A 11 -9.33 22.50 -0.58
N SER A 12 -8.59 21.72 -1.35
CA SER A 12 -9.06 21.10 -2.59
C SER A 12 -10.20 20.10 -2.33
N ILE A 13 -10.08 19.27 -1.29
CA ILE A 13 -11.15 18.34 -0.88
C ILE A 13 -12.40 19.13 -0.45
N SER A 14 -12.24 20.18 0.37
CA SER A 14 -13.33 20.99 0.88
C SER A 14 -14.09 21.75 -0.23
N SER A 15 -13.37 22.25 -1.25
CA SER A 15 -13.99 22.97 -2.39
C SER A 15 -14.76 22.06 -3.37
N ASN A 16 -14.44 20.76 -3.36
CA ASN A 16 -15.05 19.75 -4.22
C ASN A 16 -16.18 18.96 -3.55
N THR A 17 -16.63 19.37 -2.35
CA THR A 17 -17.76 18.71 -1.68
C THR A 17 -19.03 18.96 -2.49
N VAL A 18 -19.55 17.92 -3.13
CA VAL A 18 -20.81 18.00 -3.87
C VAL A 18 -21.94 18.16 -2.85
N HIS A 19 -22.80 19.14 -3.09
CA HIS A 19 -23.91 19.46 -2.21
C HIS A 19 -24.83 18.24 -1.98
N PHE A 20 -25.40 18.16 -0.79
CA PHE A 20 -26.26 17.14 -0.15
C PHE A 20 -27.45 16.60 -1.01
N ILE A 21 -27.65 17.07 -2.21
CA ILE A 21 -28.85 16.83 -3.04
C ILE A 21 -28.76 15.51 -3.84
N GLU A 22 -27.59 14.88 -3.97
CA GLU A 22 -27.40 13.74 -4.90
C GLU A 22 -27.42 12.34 -4.24
N GLY A 23 -27.87 12.23 -3.01
CA GLY A 23 -27.98 10.92 -2.32
C GLY A 23 -26.65 10.38 -1.82
N ALA A 24 -26.71 9.29 -1.06
CA ALA A 24 -25.56 8.57 -0.53
C ALA A 24 -25.24 7.35 -1.39
N ASN A 25 -23.97 6.91 -1.39
CA ASN A 25 -23.61 5.56 -1.85
C ASN A 25 -24.03 4.55 -0.77
N LEU A 26 -24.77 3.54 -1.14
CA LEU A 26 -25.13 2.45 -0.25
C LEU A 26 -24.27 1.24 -0.60
N LEU A 27 -23.50 0.75 0.37
CA LEU A 27 -22.68 -0.44 0.27
C LEU A 27 -23.26 -1.53 1.18
N THR A 28 -23.71 -2.63 0.58
CA THR A 28 -24.15 -3.81 1.32
C THR A 28 -23.02 -4.83 1.31
N VAL A 29 -22.63 -5.32 2.50
CA VAL A 29 -21.48 -6.23 2.65
C VAL A 29 -21.81 -7.36 3.62
N ARG A 30 -21.23 -8.51 3.35
CA ARG A 30 -21.17 -9.65 4.30
C ARG A 30 -19.92 -9.47 5.16
N ARG A 31 -20.04 -9.79 6.45
CA ARG A 31 -18.91 -9.62 7.38
C ARG A 31 -17.74 -10.56 7.08
N ASP A 32 -18.01 -11.77 6.61
CA ASP A 32 -17.06 -12.81 6.25
C ASP A 32 -16.44 -12.65 4.84
N HIS A 33 -17.00 -11.76 4.01
CA HIS A 33 -16.54 -11.45 2.65
C HIS A 33 -16.39 -9.94 2.44
N ILE A 34 -16.05 -9.21 3.49
CA ILE A 34 -16.13 -7.74 3.50
C ILE A 34 -15.19 -7.08 2.49
N ILE A 35 -14.00 -7.64 2.25
CA ILE A 35 -13.05 -7.09 1.26
C ILE A 35 -13.58 -7.29 -0.15
N GLU A 36 -14.02 -8.51 -0.49
CA GLU A 36 -14.50 -8.86 -1.82
C GLU A 36 -15.73 -8.02 -2.18
N ASP A 37 -16.74 -8.03 -1.31
CA ASP A 37 -18.00 -7.28 -1.51
C ASP A 37 -17.72 -5.76 -1.64
N SER A 38 -16.78 -5.26 -0.83
CA SER A 38 -16.40 -3.84 -0.88
C SER A 38 -15.64 -3.51 -2.15
N ARG A 39 -14.68 -4.34 -2.58
CA ARG A 39 -13.87 -4.11 -3.77
C ARG A 39 -14.73 -4.02 -5.03
N GLU A 40 -15.64 -4.98 -5.23
CA GLU A 40 -16.52 -5.02 -6.40
C GLU A 40 -17.37 -3.76 -6.54
N THR A 41 -17.89 -3.26 -5.43
CA THR A 41 -18.88 -2.17 -5.45
C THR A 41 -18.24 -0.80 -5.29
N PHE A 42 -17.24 -0.68 -4.41
CA PHE A 42 -16.64 0.59 -4.02
C PHE A 42 -15.91 1.30 -5.17
N CYS A 43 -15.29 0.54 -6.08
CA CYS A 43 -14.61 1.09 -7.25
C CYS A 43 -15.56 1.83 -8.21
N SER A 44 -16.87 1.50 -8.20
CA SER A 44 -17.88 2.14 -9.02
C SER A 44 -18.52 3.39 -8.39
N PHE A 45 -18.22 3.66 -7.11
CA PHE A 45 -18.87 4.73 -6.36
C PHE A 45 -18.31 6.12 -6.68
N ASN A 46 -19.17 7.12 -6.53
CA ASN A 46 -18.73 8.50 -6.44
C ASN A 46 -18.18 8.74 -5.02
N ASN A 47 -16.85 8.73 -4.89
CA ASN A 47 -16.17 8.85 -3.59
C ASN A 47 -16.37 10.20 -2.88
N LYS A 48 -17.01 11.18 -3.55
CA LYS A 48 -17.40 12.46 -2.94
C LYS A 48 -18.76 12.41 -2.23
N LYS A 49 -19.55 11.35 -2.44
CA LYS A 49 -20.82 11.16 -1.75
C LYS A 49 -20.62 10.50 -0.38
N GLU A 50 -21.55 10.75 0.53
CA GLU A 50 -21.61 10.03 1.80
C GLU A 50 -21.65 8.51 1.56
N LEU A 51 -20.91 7.75 2.38
CA LEU A 51 -20.93 6.30 2.36
C LEU A 51 -21.83 5.78 3.48
N LYS A 52 -22.84 5.01 3.11
CA LYS A 52 -23.74 4.30 4.04
C LYS A 52 -23.48 2.80 3.90
N ILE A 53 -23.23 2.15 5.01
CA ILE A 53 -22.95 0.72 5.08
C ILE A 53 -24.19 -0.02 5.60
N LEU A 54 -24.47 -1.15 4.99
CA LEU A 54 -25.43 -2.12 5.47
C LEU A 54 -24.75 -3.50 5.55
N PHE A 55 -24.67 -4.04 6.74
CA PHE A 55 -24.23 -5.43 6.90
C PHE A 55 -25.39 -6.39 6.61
N GLU A 56 -25.11 -7.38 5.79
CA GLU A 56 -26.12 -8.38 5.40
C GLU A 56 -26.60 -9.16 6.63
N GLY A 57 -27.92 -9.37 6.73
CA GLY A 57 -28.55 -10.03 7.89
C GLY A 57 -28.86 -9.11 9.06
N GLU A 58 -28.43 -7.84 9.04
CA GLU A 58 -28.78 -6.86 10.07
C GLU A 58 -30.09 -6.12 9.73
N ASN A 59 -30.86 -5.78 10.76
CA ASN A 59 -32.14 -5.10 10.57
C ASN A 59 -31.96 -3.72 9.92
N LYS A 60 -32.73 -3.44 8.87
CA LYS A 60 -32.73 -2.15 8.15
C LYS A 60 -32.97 -0.91 9.05
N SER A 61 -33.49 -1.09 10.26
CA SER A 61 -33.61 -0.01 11.25
C SER A 61 -32.25 0.45 11.81
N ALA A 62 -31.20 -0.39 11.74
CA ALA A 62 -29.83 0.00 12.09
C ALA A 62 -29.21 0.97 11.04
N ALA A 63 -29.77 1.02 9.83
CA ALA A 63 -29.36 2.00 8.79
C ALA A 63 -29.67 3.47 9.18
N THR A 64 -30.33 3.68 10.31
CA THR A 64 -30.59 5.01 10.90
C THR A 64 -29.47 5.44 11.85
N ASP A 65 -28.45 4.55 12.08
CA ASP A 65 -27.32 4.88 12.93
C ASP A 65 -26.41 5.88 12.22
N ALA A 66 -26.33 7.09 12.78
CA ALA A 66 -25.66 8.26 12.23
C ALA A 66 -24.13 8.06 12.08
N GLY A 67 -23.71 7.13 11.21
CA GLY A 67 -22.31 6.91 10.83
C GLY A 67 -21.57 5.85 11.66
N GLY A 68 -22.22 5.11 12.56
CA GLY A 68 -21.61 4.02 13.34
C GLY A 68 -21.16 2.88 12.45
N LEU A 69 -22.05 2.38 11.58
CA LEU A 69 -21.76 1.28 10.65
C LEU A 69 -20.64 1.63 9.66
N SER A 70 -20.59 2.88 9.19
CA SER A 70 -19.49 3.31 8.32
C SER A 70 -18.14 3.30 9.06
N LYS A 71 -18.09 3.77 10.30
CA LYS A 71 -16.86 3.70 11.11
C LYS A 71 -16.45 2.26 11.40
N GLU A 72 -17.41 1.40 11.70
CA GLU A 72 -17.17 -0.03 11.89
C GLU A 72 -16.58 -0.65 10.63
N TRP A 73 -17.16 -0.38 9.46
CA TRP A 73 -16.64 -0.84 8.17
C TRP A 73 -15.20 -0.39 7.95
N PHE A 74 -14.88 0.90 8.17
CA PHE A 74 -13.51 1.40 8.06
C PHE A 74 -12.54 0.67 9.01
N THR A 75 -12.99 0.35 10.21
CA THR A 75 -12.19 -0.39 11.19
C THR A 75 -11.91 -1.81 10.73
N ILE A 76 -12.95 -2.53 10.28
CA ILE A 76 -12.81 -3.92 9.84
C ILE A 76 -11.95 -3.98 8.57
N ILE A 77 -12.20 -3.14 7.56
CA ILE A 77 -11.41 -3.13 6.32
C ILE A 77 -9.94 -2.83 6.61
N SER A 78 -9.62 -1.87 7.50
CA SER A 78 -8.21 -1.59 7.82
C SER A 78 -7.51 -2.77 8.48
N GLN A 79 -8.22 -3.59 9.27
CA GLN A 79 -7.67 -4.82 9.84
C GLN A 79 -7.51 -5.91 8.77
N GLU A 80 -8.52 -6.09 7.92
CA GLU A 80 -8.49 -7.09 6.86
C GLU A 80 -7.37 -6.83 5.85
N ILE A 81 -7.15 -5.58 5.44
CA ILE A 81 -6.06 -5.19 4.51
C ILE A 81 -4.69 -5.65 5.02
N LEU A 82 -4.46 -5.63 6.34
CA LEU A 82 -3.18 -5.99 6.96
C LEU A 82 -3.05 -7.48 7.29
N LYS A 83 -4.08 -8.29 7.07
CA LYS A 83 -4.00 -9.74 7.33
C LYS A 83 -3.06 -10.43 6.35
N PRO A 84 -2.20 -11.35 6.82
CA PRO A 84 -1.27 -12.10 5.97
C PRO A 84 -1.95 -12.88 4.85
N GLU A 85 -3.18 -13.37 5.08
CA GLU A 85 -3.96 -14.14 4.10
C GLU A 85 -4.27 -13.34 2.83
N ASN A 86 -4.38 -12.01 2.97
CA ASN A 86 -4.63 -11.11 1.84
C ASN A 86 -3.36 -10.79 1.05
N LYS A 87 -2.17 -11.12 1.58
CA LYS A 87 -0.86 -10.95 0.94
C LYS A 87 -0.57 -9.54 0.41
N LEU A 88 -1.22 -8.52 0.96
CA LEU A 88 -1.04 -7.14 0.51
C LEU A 88 0.16 -6.49 1.17
N PHE A 89 0.33 -6.74 2.45
CA PHE A 89 1.37 -6.12 3.26
C PHE A 89 2.01 -7.14 4.21
N ASN A 90 3.30 -7.00 4.39
CA ASN A 90 4.08 -7.71 5.42
C ASN A 90 4.50 -6.73 6.50
N GLN A 91 4.61 -7.22 7.73
CA GLN A 91 5.13 -6.45 8.85
C GLN A 91 6.61 -6.13 8.62
N CYS A 92 7.01 -4.90 8.93
CA CYS A 92 8.40 -4.46 8.79
C CYS A 92 9.28 -5.09 9.88
N ASP A 93 10.50 -5.47 9.51
CA ASP A 93 11.47 -6.05 10.45
C ASP A 93 11.95 -5.05 11.52
N ALA A 94 11.85 -3.75 11.23
CA ALA A 94 12.46 -2.72 12.07
C ALA A 94 11.70 -2.41 13.37
N ASP A 95 10.36 -2.50 13.36
CA ASP A 95 9.54 -2.02 14.48
C ASP A 95 8.37 -2.93 14.86
N GLU A 96 8.13 -4.02 14.10
CA GLU A 96 7.02 -4.96 14.30
C GLU A 96 5.61 -4.30 14.40
N ILE A 97 5.50 -3.03 14.01
CA ILE A 97 4.26 -2.24 14.07
C ILE A 97 3.85 -1.77 12.69
N SER A 98 4.82 -1.33 11.88
CA SER A 98 4.55 -0.83 10.53
C SER A 98 4.55 -1.95 9.50
N TYR A 99 3.93 -1.66 8.36
CA TYR A 99 3.71 -2.61 7.27
C TYR A 99 4.27 -2.05 5.97
N PHE A 100 4.90 -2.92 5.17
CA PHE A 100 5.35 -2.62 3.83
C PHE A 100 4.69 -3.56 2.82
N ILE A 101 4.73 -3.21 1.53
CA ILE A 101 4.13 -3.99 0.45
C ILE A 101 4.72 -5.40 0.43
N SER A 102 3.86 -6.42 0.36
CA SER A 102 4.30 -7.81 0.27
C SER A 102 4.76 -8.15 -1.15
N GLU A 103 5.86 -8.87 -1.25
CA GLU A 103 6.34 -9.46 -2.51
C GLU A 103 5.49 -10.66 -2.94
N ASP A 104 4.80 -11.32 -2.00
CA ASP A 104 4.11 -12.59 -2.22
C ASP A 104 2.87 -12.48 -3.13
N ASN A 105 2.40 -11.27 -3.42
CA ASN A 105 1.22 -11.04 -4.26
C ASN A 105 1.54 -10.64 -5.71
N GLU A 106 2.81 -10.58 -6.11
CA GLU A 106 3.19 -10.09 -7.44
C GLU A 106 2.72 -10.98 -8.59
N GLU A 107 2.48 -12.26 -8.34
CA GLU A 107 1.95 -13.21 -9.32
C GLU A 107 0.41 -13.24 -9.37
N GLU A 108 -0.28 -12.54 -8.45
CA GLU A 108 -1.73 -12.53 -8.41
C GLU A 108 -2.30 -11.61 -9.51
N LYS A 109 -3.19 -12.16 -10.33
CA LYS A 109 -3.81 -11.44 -11.47
C LYS A 109 -4.60 -10.20 -11.06
N ASP A 110 -5.09 -10.15 -9.82
CA ASP A 110 -5.90 -9.05 -9.29
C ASP A 110 -5.13 -8.12 -8.33
N ARG A 111 -3.79 -8.22 -8.32
CA ARG A 111 -2.92 -7.41 -7.46
C ARG A 111 -3.19 -5.91 -7.61
N ASP A 112 -3.19 -5.42 -8.84
CA ASP A 112 -3.37 -3.99 -9.13
C ASP A 112 -4.76 -3.51 -8.70
N GLU A 113 -5.78 -4.34 -8.89
CA GLU A 113 -7.14 -4.04 -8.43
C GLU A 113 -7.24 -3.98 -6.91
N LYS A 114 -6.55 -4.88 -6.21
CA LYS A 114 -6.47 -4.88 -4.74
C LYS A 114 -5.81 -3.60 -4.23
N PHE A 115 -4.65 -3.22 -4.77
CA PHE A 115 -3.97 -1.99 -4.37
C PHE A 115 -4.73 -0.73 -4.78
N PHE A 116 -5.41 -0.74 -5.92
CA PHE A 116 -6.31 0.34 -6.31
C PHE A 116 -7.44 0.51 -5.28
N PHE A 117 -8.04 -0.58 -4.82
CA PHE A 117 -9.04 -0.54 -3.76
C PHE A 117 -8.46 0.03 -2.45
N VAL A 118 -7.25 -0.40 -2.04
CA VAL A 118 -6.58 0.16 -0.85
C VAL A 118 -6.39 1.67 -0.99
N GLY A 119 -5.96 2.14 -2.16
CA GLY A 119 -5.81 3.57 -2.45
C GLY A 119 -7.14 4.34 -2.34
N LEU A 120 -8.22 3.80 -2.91
CA LEU A 120 -9.57 4.37 -2.80
C LEU A 120 -10.07 4.39 -1.35
N PHE A 121 -9.84 3.32 -0.59
CA PHE A 121 -10.18 3.22 0.82
C PHE A 121 -9.47 4.32 1.64
N MET A 122 -8.16 4.47 1.46
CA MET A 122 -7.38 5.53 2.12
C MET A 122 -7.87 6.93 1.74
N ALA A 123 -8.14 7.15 0.45
CA ALA A 123 -8.67 8.42 -0.04
C ALA A 123 -10.04 8.74 0.56
N LYS A 124 -10.91 7.73 0.68
CA LYS A 124 -12.24 7.89 1.30
C LYS A 124 -12.16 8.15 2.79
N ALA A 125 -11.31 7.43 3.52
CA ALA A 125 -11.06 7.69 4.94
C ALA A 125 -10.58 9.13 5.17
N LEU A 126 -9.66 9.61 4.34
CA LEU A 126 -9.17 10.98 4.39
C LEU A 126 -10.27 12.01 4.06
N PHE A 127 -11.08 11.74 3.05
CA PHE A 127 -12.19 12.61 2.64
C PHE A 127 -13.24 12.72 3.73
N ASP A 128 -13.66 11.61 4.31
CA ASP A 128 -14.67 11.54 5.38
C ASP A 128 -14.09 11.92 6.75
N LYS A 129 -12.76 12.14 6.85
CA LYS A 129 -12.05 12.46 8.10
C LYS A 129 -12.20 11.36 9.16
N ILE A 130 -12.25 10.12 8.73
CA ILE A 130 -12.31 8.94 9.59
C ILE A 130 -10.89 8.44 9.81
N PRO A 131 -10.40 8.37 11.06
CA PRO A 131 -9.10 7.79 11.34
C PRO A 131 -9.16 6.28 11.10
N VAL A 132 -8.16 5.75 10.40
CA VAL A 132 -7.99 4.31 10.13
C VAL A 132 -6.66 3.82 10.66
N ASN A 133 -6.64 2.58 11.13
CA ASN A 133 -5.43 1.98 11.69
C ASN A 133 -4.65 1.22 10.60
N LEU A 134 -4.15 1.96 9.61
CA LEU A 134 -3.21 1.47 8.61
C LEU A 134 -1.81 1.99 8.96
N CYS A 135 -1.07 1.20 9.74
CA CYS A 135 0.30 1.53 10.12
C CYS A 135 1.26 1.17 8.97
N LEU A 136 1.14 1.84 7.82
CA LEU A 136 2.07 1.64 6.71
C LEU A 136 3.42 2.31 7.02
N SER A 137 4.51 1.79 6.43
CA SER A 137 5.84 2.36 6.60
C SER A 137 5.91 3.78 6.06
N LYS A 138 6.84 4.56 6.59
CA LYS A 138 7.07 5.95 6.12
C LYS A 138 7.46 6.00 4.65
N ALA A 139 8.17 4.98 4.16
CA ALA A 139 8.57 4.86 2.77
C ALA A 139 7.36 4.87 1.83
N ILE A 140 6.28 4.11 2.15
CA ILE A 140 5.04 4.13 1.37
C ILE A 140 4.43 5.53 1.33
N TYR A 141 4.31 6.19 2.48
CA TYR A 141 3.73 7.55 2.51
C TYR A 141 4.60 8.57 1.77
N LYS A 142 5.93 8.47 1.85
CA LYS A 142 6.83 9.32 1.07
C LYS A 142 6.63 9.10 -0.43
N HIS A 143 6.56 7.85 -0.88
CA HIS A 143 6.33 7.52 -2.28
C HIS A 143 4.98 8.05 -2.80
N ILE A 144 3.91 7.92 -2.02
CA ILE A 144 2.58 8.48 -2.39
C ILE A 144 2.62 10.03 -2.48
N LEU A 145 3.44 10.69 -1.65
CA LEU A 145 3.47 12.14 -1.54
C LEU A 145 4.50 12.83 -2.45
N SER A 146 5.42 12.09 -3.05
CA SER A 146 6.50 12.61 -3.89
C SER A 146 6.71 11.73 -5.12
N ASP A 147 7.16 12.36 -6.23
CA ASP A 147 7.52 11.64 -7.45
C ASP A 147 8.96 11.08 -7.40
N HIS A 148 9.60 11.12 -6.24
CA HIS A 148 10.94 10.59 -6.06
C HIS A 148 10.88 9.10 -5.78
N GLY A 149 11.79 8.35 -6.42
CA GLY A 149 11.99 6.93 -6.11
C GLY A 149 12.39 6.72 -4.64
N MET A 150 12.45 5.48 -4.24
CA MET A 150 12.89 5.08 -2.91
C MET A 150 14.40 5.22 -2.81
N GLU A 151 14.88 5.81 -1.71
CA GLU A 151 16.31 5.88 -1.42
C GLU A 151 16.76 4.62 -0.66
N LEU A 152 18.03 4.22 -0.87
CA LEU A 152 18.61 3.03 -0.24
C LEU A 152 18.41 3.03 1.29
N ASP A 153 18.62 4.16 1.95
CA ASP A 153 18.49 4.26 3.41
C ASP A 153 17.04 4.04 3.92
N GLU A 154 16.03 4.16 3.06
CA GLU A 154 14.64 3.89 3.43
C GLU A 154 14.36 2.40 3.56
N MET A 155 15.15 1.55 2.91
CA MET A 155 15.02 0.08 2.99
C MET A 155 15.30 -0.46 4.39
N ILE A 156 16.06 0.25 5.22
CA ILE A 156 16.37 -0.16 6.60
C ILE A 156 15.11 -0.38 7.44
N GLU A 157 14.00 0.27 7.09
CA GLU A 157 12.75 0.18 7.82
C GLU A 157 12.01 -1.14 7.53
N PHE A 158 12.12 -1.70 6.32
CA PHE A 158 11.32 -2.85 5.89
C PHE A 158 12.12 -4.08 5.45
N ASP A 159 13.37 -3.93 4.99
CA ASP A 159 14.27 -5.04 4.66
C ASP A 159 15.72 -4.71 5.06
N ARG A 160 16.02 -4.88 6.34
CA ARG A 160 17.36 -4.62 6.88
C ARG A 160 18.43 -5.56 6.30
N PRO A 161 18.20 -6.86 6.07
CA PRO A 161 19.18 -7.73 5.43
C PRO A 161 19.57 -7.26 4.03
N LEU A 162 18.58 -6.94 3.19
CA LEU A 162 18.81 -6.43 1.84
C LEU A 162 19.52 -5.07 1.89
N TYR A 163 19.08 -4.14 2.75
CA TYR A 163 19.76 -2.87 2.97
C TYR A 163 21.25 -3.07 3.29
N ASN A 164 21.59 -3.95 4.24
CA ASN A 164 22.98 -4.18 4.62
C ASN A 164 23.81 -4.73 3.44
N SER A 165 23.22 -5.61 2.63
CA SER A 165 23.88 -6.18 1.45
C SER A 165 24.13 -5.10 0.39
N LEU A 166 23.12 -4.31 0.05
CA LEU A 166 23.28 -3.23 -0.93
C LEU A 166 24.22 -2.13 -0.44
N LYS A 167 24.16 -1.79 0.85
CA LYS A 167 25.07 -0.83 1.45
C LYS A 167 26.53 -1.33 1.42
N TYR A 168 26.76 -2.62 1.65
CA TYR A 168 28.11 -3.20 1.53
C TYR A 168 28.62 -3.06 0.10
N ILE A 169 27.81 -3.37 -0.92
CA ILE A 169 28.14 -3.22 -2.33
C ILE A 169 28.44 -1.74 -2.66
N ASN A 170 27.65 -0.83 -2.13
CA ASN A 170 27.84 0.61 -2.33
C ASN A 170 29.17 1.11 -1.79
N ASP A 171 29.52 0.69 -0.59
CA ASP A 171 30.64 1.25 0.19
C ASP A 171 31.99 0.56 -0.12
N HIS A 172 32.01 -0.60 -0.80
CA HIS A 172 33.23 -1.38 -1.06
C HIS A 172 33.48 -1.58 -2.55
N ASN A 173 34.74 -1.86 -2.89
CA ASN A 173 35.09 -2.30 -4.24
C ASN A 173 34.72 -3.77 -4.37
N ILE A 174 33.92 -4.12 -5.39
CA ILE A 174 33.41 -5.48 -5.58
C ILE A 174 34.17 -6.28 -6.64
N ASP A 175 35.10 -5.67 -7.37
CA ASP A 175 35.93 -6.34 -8.38
C ASP A 175 37.06 -7.19 -7.75
N ASP A 176 37.26 -7.09 -6.43
CA ASP A 176 38.23 -7.89 -5.68
C ASP A 176 37.79 -9.35 -5.41
N GLY A 177 36.56 -9.69 -5.82
CA GLY A 177 35.96 -11.02 -5.64
C GLY A 177 35.35 -11.27 -4.27
N SER A 178 35.30 -10.25 -3.40
CA SER A 178 34.75 -10.38 -2.03
C SER A 178 33.25 -10.69 -2.00
N CYS A 179 32.51 -10.25 -3.03
CA CYS A 179 31.07 -10.41 -3.13
C CYS A 179 30.62 -11.63 -3.97
N GLY A 180 31.59 -12.39 -4.54
CA GLY A 180 31.28 -13.46 -5.50
C GLY A 180 30.70 -12.90 -6.82
N ASP A 181 30.14 -13.80 -7.63
CA ASP A 181 29.52 -13.41 -8.90
C ASP A 181 28.06 -13.02 -8.66
N MET A 182 27.75 -11.75 -8.88
CA MET A 182 26.40 -11.19 -8.84
C MET A 182 25.96 -10.78 -10.24
N TYR A 183 24.66 -10.89 -10.50
CA TYR A 183 24.05 -10.52 -11.77
C TYR A 183 22.89 -9.54 -11.52
N PHE A 184 22.39 -8.88 -12.56
CA PHE A 184 21.24 -7.98 -12.45
C PHE A 184 19.94 -8.77 -12.27
N THR A 185 19.90 -9.56 -11.18
CA THR A 185 18.75 -10.37 -10.77
C THR A 185 18.43 -10.13 -9.30
N HIS A 186 17.18 -10.34 -8.95
CA HIS A 186 16.69 -10.36 -7.58
C HIS A 186 16.06 -11.72 -7.27
N LEU A 187 16.45 -12.33 -6.17
CA LEU A 187 15.85 -13.56 -5.67
C LEU A 187 14.75 -13.18 -4.65
N ARG A 188 13.51 -13.33 -5.05
CA ARG A 188 12.35 -13.07 -4.18
C ARG A 188 12.31 -14.05 -3.00
N LYS A 189 11.62 -13.70 -1.93
CA LYS A 189 11.37 -14.58 -0.79
C LYS A 189 10.66 -15.88 -1.19
N SER A 190 9.86 -15.86 -2.27
CA SER A 190 9.23 -17.04 -2.88
C SER A 190 10.20 -18.00 -3.55
N GLY A 191 11.49 -17.63 -3.72
CA GLY A 191 12.51 -18.41 -4.43
C GLY A 191 12.51 -18.19 -5.94
N VAL A 192 11.68 -17.26 -6.45
CA VAL A 192 11.66 -16.88 -7.86
C VAL A 192 12.77 -15.87 -8.14
N GLU A 193 13.59 -16.14 -9.15
CA GLU A 193 14.62 -15.21 -9.61
C GLU A 193 14.06 -14.32 -10.71
N GLU A 194 14.08 -13.02 -10.47
CA GLU A 194 13.61 -11.97 -11.39
C GLU A 194 14.78 -11.20 -11.98
N GLU A 195 14.68 -10.84 -13.27
CA GLU A 195 15.64 -9.95 -13.93
C GLU A 195 15.30 -8.49 -13.62
N LEU A 196 16.25 -7.74 -13.08
CA LEU A 196 16.10 -6.31 -12.80
C LEU A 196 16.16 -5.45 -14.07
N THR A 197 16.72 -6.01 -15.13
CA THR A 197 16.75 -5.40 -16.48
C THR A 197 16.71 -6.49 -17.54
N MET A 198 16.34 -6.15 -18.76
CA MET A 198 16.30 -7.12 -19.86
C MET A 198 17.64 -7.80 -20.06
N GLY A 199 17.69 -9.14 -19.96
CA GLY A 199 18.91 -9.94 -20.03
C GLY A 199 19.77 -9.84 -18.77
N GLY A 200 19.21 -9.43 -17.65
CA GLY A 200 19.91 -9.23 -16.38
C GLY A 200 20.68 -10.43 -15.87
N LYS A 201 20.22 -11.65 -16.17
CA LYS A 201 20.91 -12.91 -15.82
C LYS A 201 22.28 -13.06 -16.47
N GLU A 202 22.52 -12.39 -17.59
CA GLU A 202 23.80 -12.40 -18.32
C GLU A 202 24.66 -11.16 -17.99
N ILE A 203 24.12 -10.19 -17.27
CA ILE A 203 24.83 -8.93 -16.93
C ILE A 203 25.42 -9.07 -15.54
N LYS A 204 26.75 -9.26 -15.48
CA LYS A 204 27.47 -9.31 -14.23
C LYS A 204 27.56 -7.92 -13.60
N VAL A 205 27.32 -7.85 -12.26
CA VAL A 205 27.53 -6.64 -11.49
C VAL A 205 29.05 -6.44 -11.29
N THR A 206 29.52 -5.24 -11.58
CA THR A 206 30.93 -4.81 -11.49
C THR A 206 31.02 -3.46 -10.80
N GLU A 207 32.21 -3.03 -10.42
CA GLU A 207 32.44 -1.70 -9.88
C GLU A 207 31.91 -0.58 -10.81
N ALA A 208 31.99 -0.79 -12.12
CA ALA A 208 31.55 0.19 -13.12
C ALA A 208 30.03 0.36 -13.22
N ASN A 209 29.24 -0.67 -12.89
CA ASN A 209 27.78 -0.66 -13.03
C ASN A 209 27.01 -0.87 -11.72
N LYS A 210 27.67 -1.02 -10.58
CA LYS A 210 27.02 -1.30 -9.29
C LYS A 210 25.97 -0.26 -8.88
N TYR A 211 26.15 1.01 -9.25
CA TYR A 211 25.17 2.07 -8.95
C TYR A 211 23.87 1.99 -9.77
N GLN A 212 23.86 1.14 -10.81
CA GLN A 212 22.62 0.84 -11.55
C GLN A 212 21.92 -0.39 -10.96
N PHE A 213 22.68 -1.21 -10.24
CA PHE A 213 22.18 -2.40 -9.57
C PHE A 213 21.53 -2.06 -8.21
N ILE A 214 22.10 -1.08 -7.48
CA ILE A 214 21.60 -0.57 -6.20
C ILE A 214 20.41 0.38 -6.42
#